data_8f97ea233d2652f1abf974c19332a03d
#
_entry.id   8f97ea233d2652f1abf974c19332a03d
#
_cell.length_a   1.000
_cell.length_b   1.000
_cell.length_c   1.000
_cell.angle_alpha   90.00
_cell.angle_beta   90.00
_cell.angle_gamma   90.00
#
_symmetry.space_group_name_H-M   'P 1'
#
loop_
_entity.id
_entity.type
_entity.pdbx_description
1 polymer ?
#
loop_
_entity_poly.entity_id
_entity_poly.type
_entity_poly.pdbx_seq_one_letter_code
_entity_poly.pdbx_strand_id
1 'polypeptide(L)'
;MKKRNATATWTGPGKTGKGNVSTHSGVLKSHQYSYSSRFEEGTGTNPEELIAAAHAGCFSMKLSFILGAAGFEPTSIDTSCAITLENGTITNSHLKVTAQVPGISDEAFQTCVEEAKVSCPVSKVLKATITAEATLRS
;
A
#
# COMPACT_ATOMS: atom_id res chain seq x y z
N MET A 1 21.17 8.24 -0.23
CA MET A 1 20.16 8.20 -1.28
C MET A 1 20.03 6.78 -1.84
N LYS A 2 18.82 6.31 -2.01
CA LYS A 2 18.54 4.97 -2.58
C LYS A 2 17.63 5.10 -3.79
N LYS A 3 17.94 4.34 -4.84
CA LYS A 3 17.11 4.23 -6.04
C LYS A 3 16.57 2.82 -6.12
N ARG A 4 15.32 2.69 -6.50
CA ARG A 4 14.67 1.39 -6.76
C ARG A 4 14.08 1.44 -8.15
N ASN A 5 14.21 0.37 -8.88
CA ASN A 5 13.92 0.36 -10.31
C ASN A 5 12.91 -0.74 -10.67
N ALA A 6 12.08 -0.43 -11.63
CA ALA A 6 11.15 -1.37 -12.24
C ALA A 6 11.00 -0.99 -13.70
N THR A 7 10.51 -1.92 -14.50
CA THR A 7 10.28 -1.71 -15.93
C THR A 7 8.90 -2.22 -16.31
N ALA A 8 8.36 -1.67 -17.39
CA ALA A 8 7.12 -2.14 -17.97
C ALA A 8 7.22 -2.13 -19.49
N THR A 9 6.55 -3.08 -20.13
CA THR A 9 6.42 -3.14 -21.58
C THR A 9 4.94 -3.16 -21.92
N TRP A 10 4.55 -2.39 -22.92
CA TRP A 10 3.20 -2.41 -23.46
C TRP A 10 3.27 -2.64 -24.95
N THR A 11 2.42 -3.54 -25.47
CA THR A 11 2.35 -3.86 -26.89
C THR A 11 0.90 -3.73 -27.38
N GLY A 12 0.69 -2.92 -28.40
CA GLY A 12 -0.61 -2.75 -29.03
C GLY A 12 -1.44 -1.60 -28.48
N PRO A 13 -2.70 -1.50 -28.91
CA PRO A 13 -3.61 -0.44 -28.45
C PRO A 13 -3.91 -0.55 -26.95
N GLY A 14 -4.26 0.56 -26.33
CA GLY A 14 -4.52 0.60 -24.89
C GLY A 14 -5.59 -0.38 -24.42
N LYS A 15 -6.66 -0.54 -25.20
CA LYS A 15 -7.78 -1.38 -24.77
C LYS A 15 -7.60 -2.86 -25.08
N THR A 16 -6.90 -3.19 -26.16
CA THR A 16 -6.78 -4.57 -26.63
C THR A 16 -5.35 -5.11 -26.55
N GLY A 17 -4.39 -4.28 -26.19
CA GLY A 17 -2.99 -4.66 -26.09
C GLY A 17 -2.67 -5.46 -24.85
N LYS A 18 -1.38 -5.71 -24.67
CA LYS A 18 -0.84 -6.50 -23.55
C LYS A 18 0.34 -5.81 -22.93
N GLY A 19 0.43 -5.92 -21.61
CA GLY A 19 1.55 -5.38 -20.86
C GLY A 19 2.13 -6.36 -19.88
N ASN A 20 3.34 -6.05 -19.41
CA ASN A 20 3.93 -6.74 -18.30
C ASN A 20 4.79 -5.78 -17.47
N VAL A 21 4.99 -6.11 -16.22
CA VAL A 21 5.82 -5.35 -15.31
C VAL A 21 6.84 -6.27 -14.64
N SER A 22 8.01 -5.73 -14.40
CA SER A 22 9.10 -6.43 -13.71
C SER A 22 9.75 -5.49 -12.73
N THR A 23 10.22 -6.04 -11.62
CA THR A 23 11.01 -5.27 -10.64
C THR A 23 12.47 -5.71 -10.70
N HIS A 24 13.36 -4.81 -10.34
CA HIS A 24 14.80 -5.12 -10.30
C HIS A 24 15.11 -6.31 -9.40
N SER A 25 14.36 -6.45 -8.29
CA SER A 25 14.54 -7.57 -7.36
C SER A 25 14.14 -8.93 -7.97
N GLY A 26 13.34 -8.93 -9.04
CA GLY A 26 12.81 -10.15 -9.64
C GLY A 26 11.56 -10.68 -8.93
N VAL A 27 11.07 -10.01 -7.90
CA VAL A 27 9.82 -10.40 -7.21
C VAL A 27 8.65 -10.36 -8.19
N LEU A 28 8.59 -9.33 -9.03
CA LEU A 28 7.73 -9.32 -10.20
C LEU A 28 8.64 -9.58 -11.41
N LYS A 29 8.28 -10.57 -12.21
CA LYS A 29 9.05 -10.94 -13.39
C LYS A 29 8.12 -11.14 -14.56
N SER A 30 8.00 -10.12 -15.42
CA SER A 30 7.11 -10.10 -16.56
C SER A 30 5.67 -10.48 -16.21
N HIS A 31 5.18 -9.94 -15.11
CA HIS A 31 3.81 -10.20 -14.67
C HIS A 31 2.84 -9.40 -15.54
N GLN A 32 1.80 -10.08 -16.00
CA GLN A 32 0.82 -9.52 -16.93
C GLN A 32 -0.04 -8.44 -16.29
N TYR A 33 -0.28 -7.39 -17.06
CA TYR A 33 -1.36 -6.45 -16.77
C TYR A 33 -2.01 -6.01 -18.08
N SER A 34 -3.24 -5.52 -18.02
CA SER A 34 -4.01 -5.20 -19.20
C SER A 34 -5.10 -4.19 -18.84
N TYR A 35 -5.81 -3.71 -19.85
CA TYR A 35 -7.01 -2.90 -19.63
C TYR A 35 -8.01 -3.65 -18.74
N SER A 36 -8.23 -4.93 -19.03
CA SER A 36 -9.17 -5.77 -18.30
C SER A 36 -8.74 -6.00 -16.85
N SER A 37 -7.46 -6.21 -16.57
CA SER A 37 -6.99 -6.40 -15.19
C SER A 37 -7.00 -5.10 -14.38
N ARG A 38 -7.04 -3.96 -15.04
CA ARG A 38 -7.04 -2.65 -14.40
C ARG A 38 -8.45 -2.10 -14.18
N PHE A 39 -9.30 -2.20 -15.18
CA PHE A 39 -10.63 -1.56 -15.21
C PHE A 39 -11.79 -2.56 -15.19
N GLU A 40 -11.51 -3.86 -15.31
CA GLU A 40 -12.51 -4.92 -15.35
C GLU A 40 -12.06 -6.05 -14.42
N GLU A 41 -12.55 -7.27 -14.63
CA GLU A 41 -12.25 -8.44 -13.80
C GLU A 41 -11.21 -9.38 -14.44
N GLY A 42 -10.36 -8.86 -15.32
CA GLY A 42 -9.34 -9.67 -15.98
C GLY A 42 -8.24 -10.15 -15.03
N THR A 43 -7.55 -11.22 -15.44
CA THR A 43 -6.43 -11.77 -14.67
C THR A 43 -5.16 -10.93 -14.81
N GLY A 44 -4.23 -11.10 -13.89
CA GLY A 44 -2.98 -10.36 -13.86
C GLY A 44 -2.97 -9.32 -12.75
N THR A 45 -1.90 -8.55 -12.69
CA THR A 45 -1.79 -7.44 -11.75
C THR A 45 -2.28 -6.13 -12.36
N ASN A 46 -2.20 -5.06 -11.60
CA ASN A 46 -2.51 -3.71 -12.07
C ASN A 46 -1.75 -2.69 -11.23
N PRO A 47 -1.57 -1.46 -11.76
CA PRO A 47 -0.86 -0.43 -11.01
C PRO A 47 -1.50 -0.09 -9.66
N GLU A 48 -2.83 -0.12 -9.58
CA GLU A 48 -3.54 0.27 -8.38
C GLU A 48 -3.32 -0.72 -7.23
N GLU A 49 -3.34 -2.02 -7.50
CA GLU A 49 -3.03 -2.99 -6.43
C GLU A 49 -1.56 -2.97 -6.05
N LEU A 50 -0.66 -2.64 -6.97
CA LEU A 50 0.76 -2.49 -6.65
C LEU A 50 0.99 -1.27 -5.74
N ILE A 51 0.27 -0.19 -5.98
CA ILE A 51 0.27 0.98 -5.08
C ILE A 51 -0.29 0.58 -3.71
N ALA A 52 -1.38 -0.18 -3.69
CA ALA A 52 -1.98 -0.65 -2.44
C ALA A 52 -0.99 -1.49 -1.64
N ALA A 53 -0.29 -2.41 -2.27
CA ALA A 53 0.73 -3.23 -1.62
C ALA A 53 1.87 -2.36 -1.07
N ALA A 54 2.33 -1.39 -1.86
CA ALA A 54 3.37 -0.47 -1.44
C ALA A 54 2.93 0.36 -0.23
N HIS A 55 1.69 0.85 -0.24
CA HIS A 55 1.18 1.68 0.84
C HIS A 55 0.99 0.86 2.12
N ALA A 56 0.41 -0.33 2.02
CA ALA A 56 0.24 -1.22 3.17
C ALA A 56 1.58 -1.58 3.81
N GLY A 57 2.59 -1.92 3.00
CA GLY A 57 3.91 -2.29 3.49
C GLY A 57 4.64 -1.12 4.14
N CYS A 58 4.64 0.03 3.48
CA CYS A 58 5.29 1.23 4.00
C CYS A 58 4.64 1.70 5.31
N PHE A 59 3.31 1.74 5.35
CA PHE A 59 2.57 2.12 6.55
C PHE A 59 2.88 1.18 7.72
N SER A 60 2.83 -0.13 7.48
CA SER A 60 3.06 -1.13 8.55
C SER A 60 4.44 -0.98 9.18
N MET A 61 5.47 -0.81 8.37
CA MET A 61 6.83 -0.60 8.88
C MET A 61 6.94 0.73 9.62
N LYS A 62 6.34 1.79 9.08
CA LYS A 62 6.36 3.11 9.73
C LYS A 62 5.67 3.05 11.09
N LEU A 63 4.52 2.38 11.18
CA LEU A 63 3.83 2.20 12.44
C LEU A 63 4.70 1.43 13.45
N SER A 64 5.39 0.40 13.00
CA SER A 64 6.30 -0.37 13.86
C SER A 64 7.41 0.54 14.43
N PHE A 65 8.02 1.39 13.62
CA PHE A 65 9.02 2.34 14.10
C PHE A 65 8.46 3.34 15.11
N ILE A 66 7.27 3.85 14.86
CA ILE A 66 6.62 4.81 15.77
C ILE A 66 6.27 4.16 17.10
N LEU A 67 5.73 2.95 17.06
CA LEU A 67 5.42 2.18 18.26
C LEU A 67 6.70 1.89 19.06
N GLY A 68 7.79 1.51 18.38
CA GLY A 68 9.08 1.27 19.03
C GLY A 68 9.63 2.51 19.72
N ALA A 69 9.51 3.67 19.07
CA ALA A 69 9.94 4.94 19.66
C ALA A 69 9.10 5.32 20.89
N ALA A 70 7.86 4.88 20.94
CA ALA A 70 6.97 5.09 22.10
C ALA A 70 7.18 4.03 23.19
N GLY A 71 8.07 3.07 23.00
CA GLY A 71 8.39 2.05 23.98
C GLY A 71 7.59 0.77 23.86
N PHE A 72 6.93 0.54 22.73
CA PHE A 72 6.11 -0.65 22.52
C PHE A 72 6.65 -1.50 21.36
N GLU A 73 6.62 -2.81 21.53
CA GLU A 73 7.04 -3.75 20.52
C GLU A 73 5.80 -4.49 19.98
N PRO A 74 5.41 -4.27 18.73
CA PRO A 74 4.26 -4.97 18.18
C PRO A 74 4.57 -6.45 17.97
N THR A 75 3.63 -7.31 18.34
CA THR A 75 3.70 -8.74 18.03
C THR A 75 3.36 -8.94 16.55
N SER A 76 2.36 -8.21 16.06
CA SER A 76 1.97 -8.25 14.65
C SER A 76 1.27 -6.97 14.26
N ILE A 77 1.41 -6.60 12.99
CA ILE A 77 0.66 -5.52 12.36
C ILE A 77 0.17 -6.06 11.02
N ASP A 78 -1.13 -6.18 10.87
CA ASP A 78 -1.75 -6.64 9.65
C ASP A 78 -2.47 -5.46 9.01
N THR A 79 -2.07 -5.11 7.80
CA THR A 79 -2.63 -3.96 7.08
C THR A 79 -3.15 -4.39 5.72
N SER A 80 -4.39 -4.04 5.43
CA SER A 80 -4.91 -4.07 4.07
C SER A 80 -5.05 -2.64 3.56
N CYS A 81 -4.94 -2.47 2.25
CA CYS A 81 -5.07 -1.16 1.63
C CYS A 81 -5.95 -1.27 0.40
N ALA A 82 -6.92 -0.37 0.29
CA ALA A 82 -7.79 -0.28 -0.86
C ALA A 82 -7.54 1.05 -1.58
N ILE A 83 -7.17 0.97 -2.84
CA ILE A 83 -6.98 2.13 -3.71
C ILE A 83 -8.25 2.30 -4.54
N THR A 84 -8.86 3.47 -4.49
CA THR A 84 -10.04 3.78 -5.29
C THR A 84 -9.64 4.54 -6.55
N LEU A 85 -10.06 4.01 -7.70
CA LEU A 85 -9.87 4.62 -9.00
C LEU A 85 -11.23 5.04 -9.55
N GLU A 86 -11.40 6.35 -9.79
CA GLU A 86 -12.64 6.92 -10.31
C GLU A 86 -12.34 7.83 -11.50
N ASN A 87 -12.95 7.55 -12.63
CA ASN A 87 -12.77 8.39 -13.83
C ASN A 87 -11.30 8.65 -14.16
N GLY A 88 -10.45 7.61 -14.05
CA GLY A 88 -9.03 7.71 -14.36
C GLY A 88 -8.19 8.38 -13.28
N THR A 89 -8.75 8.69 -12.13
CA THR A 89 -8.05 9.34 -11.02
C THR A 89 -8.08 8.49 -9.77
N ILE A 90 -6.91 8.32 -9.15
CA ILE A 90 -6.84 7.68 -7.84
C ILE A 90 -7.30 8.72 -6.80
N THR A 91 -8.44 8.48 -6.19
CA THR A 91 -9.10 9.45 -5.30
C THR A 91 -8.88 9.17 -3.83
N ASN A 92 -8.65 7.91 -3.46
CA ASN A 92 -8.53 7.52 -2.05
C ASN A 92 -7.62 6.32 -1.89
N SER A 93 -6.87 6.30 -0.80
CA SER A 93 -6.14 5.12 -0.33
C SER A 93 -6.60 4.87 1.11
N HIS A 94 -7.30 3.76 1.32
CA HIS A 94 -7.83 3.42 2.64
C HIS A 94 -7.04 2.28 3.27
N LEU A 95 -6.49 2.55 4.46
CA LEU A 95 -5.70 1.61 5.23
C LEU A 95 -6.57 1.01 6.34
N LYS A 96 -6.63 -0.31 6.41
CA LYS A 96 -7.31 -1.02 7.48
C LYS A 96 -6.29 -1.85 8.25
N VAL A 97 -6.12 -1.54 9.52
CA VAL A 97 -5.04 -2.05 10.34
C VAL A 97 -5.60 -2.86 11.52
N THR A 98 -5.06 -4.04 11.73
CA THR A 98 -5.30 -4.81 12.95
C THR A 98 -3.93 -5.15 13.53
N ALA A 99 -3.69 -4.79 14.80
CA ALA A 99 -2.39 -4.99 15.41
C ALA A 99 -2.52 -5.57 16.81
N GLN A 100 -1.50 -6.31 17.19
CA GLN A 100 -1.34 -6.80 18.54
C GLN A 100 -0.08 -6.15 19.11
N VAL A 101 -0.26 -5.28 20.11
CA VAL A 101 0.83 -4.48 20.68
C VAL A 101 0.71 -4.54 22.21
N PRO A 102 1.44 -5.46 22.86
CA PRO A 102 1.31 -5.64 24.30
C PRO A 102 1.59 -4.35 25.09
N GLY A 103 0.73 -4.07 26.02
CA GLY A 103 0.91 -2.98 27.00
C GLY A 103 0.43 -1.61 26.54
N ILE A 104 0.04 -1.43 25.29
CA ILE A 104 -0.40 -0.12 24.79
C ILE A 104 -1.90 0.09 25.06
N SER A 105 -2.28 1.33 25.36
CA SER A 105 -3.69 1.72 25.40
C SER A 105 -4.21 1.95 23.98
N ASP A 106 -5.52 1.82 23.78
CA ASP A 106 -6.09 2.09 22.46
C ASP A 106 -5.87 3.56 22.06
N GLU A 107 -5.98 4.49 22.98
CA GLU A 107 -5.74 5.91 22.72
C GLU A 107 -4.32 6.14 22.18
N ALA A 108 -3.31 5.59 22.83
CA ALA A 108 -1.92 5.73 22.39
C ALA A 108 -1.71 5.03 21.04
N PHE A 109 -2.34 3.87 20.84
CA PHE A 109 -2.28 3.15 19.58
C PHE A 109 -2.86 3.99 18.42
N GLN A 110 -4.03 4.57 18.61
CA GLN A 110 -4.66 5.40 17.57
C GLN A 110 -3.81 6.64 17.24
N THR A 111 -3.15 7.23 18.23
CA THR A 111 -2.22 8.33 18.00
C THR A 111 -1.03 7.90 17.13
N CYS A 112 -0.47 6.73 17.39
CA CYS A 112 0.62 6.18 16.59
C CYS A 112 0.16 5.88 15.16
N VAL A 113 -1.05 5.35 15.00
CA VAL A 113 -1.63 5.08 13.68
C VAL A 113 -1.75 6.38 12.86
N GLU A 114 -2.27 7.43 13.48
CA GLU A 114 -2.43 8.72 12.79
C GLU A 114 -1.08 9.31 12.37
N GLU A 115 -0.09 9.23 13.24
CA GLU A 115 1.26 9.68 12.92
C GLU A 115 1.86 8.87 11.77
N ALA A 116 1.69 7.56 11.77
CA ALA A 116 2.17 6.69 10.70
C ALA A 116 1.47 7.02 9.37
N LYS A 117 0.16 7.29 9.42
CA LYS A 117 -0.62 7.64 8.24
C LYS A 117 -0.08 8.88 7.54
N VAL A 118 0.28 9.91 8.28
CA VAL A 118 0.74 11.17 7.67
C VAL A 118 2.23 11.17 7.34
N SER A 119 3.04 10.35 8.01
CA SER A 119 4.50 10.39 7.84
C SER A 119 5.05 9.28 6.94
N CYS A 120 4.26 8.28 6.62
CA CYS A 120 4.66 7.21 5.70
C CYS A 120 5.04 7.81 4.33
N PRO A 121 6.24 7.50 3.79
CA PRO A 121 6.66 8.06 2.50
C PRO A 121 5.68 7.84 1.35
N VAL A 122 4.99 6.70 1.31
CA VAL A 122 3.98 6.45 0.26
C VAL A 122 2.77 7.34 0.46
N SER A 123 2.32 7.55 1.71
CA SER A 123 1.24 8.51 1.98
C SER A 123 1.58 9.90 1.47
N LYS A 124 2.85 10.31 1.64
CA LYS A 124 3.30 11.65 1.24
C LYS A 124 3.34 11.83 -0.27
N VAL A 125 3.58 10.77 -1.04
CA VAL A 125 3.70 10.87 -2.50
C VAL A 125 2.34 10.75 -3.19
N LEU A 126 1.36 10.14 -2.56
CA LEU A 126 0.03 9.98 -3.15
C LEU A 126 -0.76 11.29 -3.03
N LYS A 127 -1.20 11.78 -4.19
CA LYS A 127 -2.06 12.97 -4.25
C LYS A 127 -3.53 12.52 -4.17
N ALA A 128 -3.86 11.84 -3.09
CA ALA A 128 -5.18 11.28 -2.87
C ALA A 128 -5.54 11.47 -1.39
N THR A 129 -6.79 11.28 -1.05
CA THR A 129 -7.21 11.29 0.34
C THR A 129 -6.74 9.98 0.99
N ILE A 130 -6.02 10.08 2.10
CA ILE A 130 -5.56 8.93 2.86
C ILE A 130 -6.47 8.77 4.08
N THR A 131 -7.08 7.61 4.21
CA THR A 131 -7.91 7.30 5.36
C THR A 131 -7.39 6.03 6.04
N ALA A 132 -7.65 5.90 7.34
CA ALA A 132 -7.22 4.74 8.09
C ALA A 132 -8.24 4.38 9.15
N GLU A 133 -8.45 3.10 9.34
CA GLU A 133 -9.16 2.58 10.51
C GLU A 133 -8.28 1.51 11.15
N ALA A 134 -8.19 1.52 12.48
CA ALA A 134 -7.25 0.66 13.17
C ALA A 134 -7.91 0.02 14.39
N THR A 135 -7.66 -1.27 14.55
CA THR A 135 -8.18 -2.08 15.66
C THR A 135 -7.01 -2.70 16.40
N LEU A 136 -6.99 -2.50 17.70
CA LEU A 136 -6.03 -3.14 18.59
C LEU A 136 -6.65 -4.42 19.11
N ARG A 137 -5.94 -5.54 18.94
CA ARG A 137 -6.37 -6.83 19.49
C ARG A 137 -5.45 -7.27 20.61
N SER A 138 -5.99 -8.09 21.50
CA SER A 138 -5.21 -8.63 22.64
C SER A 138 -4.31 -9.78 22.27
#